data_e124c160d3f963c275927f2a171b0b11
#
_entry.id   e124c160d3f963c275927f2a171b0b11
#
_cell.length_a   1.000
_cell.length_b   1.000
_cell.length_c   1.000
_cell.angle_alpha   90.00
_cell.angle_beta   90.00
_cell.angle_gamma   90.00
#
_symmetry.space_group_name_H-M   'P 1'
#
loop_
_entity.id
_entity.type
_entity.pdbx_description
1 polymer ?
#
loop_
_entity_poly.entity_id
_entity_poly.type
_entity_poly.pdbx_seq_one_letter_code
_entity_poly.pdbx_strand_id
1 'polypeptide(L)'
;MVELVDLTATIHEDMANHPAHGRSPVFLTGTRMNHDETEDTWRGKGVDDMSVMNGFVLFAEHNGTHVDAPVHIHPDGEDIDEVPLEECYGSAVWLDLSEAGPREAIDPDALDAAATAAGVEVEAGDTVLLHTDWDRHLPDDQDTYLDDHPGLSEAGAQWLHDRDVSLVGIDCGNVDVAGATSLPAHQVFLRRDVPEKHTLVAENLRGIDRIPAHRFTFSATPLPLEGATASPVRAVAIVEDD
;
A
#
# COMPACT_ATOMS: atom_id res chain seq x y z
N MET A 1 -15.62 -20.93 -5.04
CA MET A 1 -15.47 -20.32 -3.66
C MET A 1 -14.76 -18.99 -3.84
N VAL A 2 -14.85 -18.08 -2.84
CA VAL A 2 -14.04 -16.84 -2.86
C VAL A 2 -12.85 -17.07 -1.95
N GLU A 3 -11.64 -16.87 -2.45
CA GLU A 3 -10.41 -16.87 -1.66
C GLU A 3 -9.97 -15.43 -1.42
N LEU A 4 -9.60 -15.11 -0.17
CA LEU A 4 -9.06 -13.80 0.21
C LEU A 4 -7.59 -13.95 0.55
N VAL A 5 -6.73 -13.24 -0.18
CA VAL A 5 -5.30 -13.14 0.13
C VAL A 5 -5.01 -11.80 0.77
N ASP A 6 -4.60 -11.83 2.03
CA ASP A 6 -4.21 -10.62 2.77
C ASP A 6 -2.81 -10.15 2.34
N LEU A 7 -2.73 -8.95 1.81
CA LEU A 7 -1.50 -8.33 1.30
C LEU A 7 -0.99 -7.22 2.22
N THR A 8 -1.41 -7.21 3.49
CA THR A 8 -1.19 -6.11 4.42
C THR A 8 -0.04 -6.38 5.37
N ALA A 9 0.86 -5.42 5.54
CA ALA A 9 1.85 -5.41 6.61
C ALA A 9 1.16 -5.12 7.96
N THR A 10 1.53 -5.88 8.99
CA THR A 10 1.05 -5.60 10.35
C THR A 10 1.66 -4.30 10.85
N ILE A 11 0.82 -3.38 11.35
CA ILE A 11 1.28 -2.13 11.97
C ILE A 11 1.64 -2.43 13.44
N HIS A 12 2.88 -2.13 13.83
CA HIS A 12 3.39 -2.30 15.19
C HIS A 12 4.50 -1.28 15.51
N GLU A 13 4.86 -1.16 16.78
CA GLU A 13 5.80 -0.10 17.25
C GLU A 13 7.22 -0.24 16.66
N ASP A 14 7.65 -1.45 16.32
CA ASP A 14 8.99 -1.75 15.78
C ASP A 14 9.00 -1.91 14.26
N MET A 15 7.94 -1.50 13.56
CA MET A 15 7.87 -1.63 12.11
C MET A 15 8.85 -0.69 11.40
N ALA A 16 9.25 -1.07 10.18
CA ALA A 16 10.03 -0.23 9.30
C ALA A 16 9.30 1.10 9.04
N ASN A 17 10.05 2.19 9.10
CA ASN A 17 9.53 3.54 8.85
C ASN A 17 10.41 4.26 7.84
N HIS A 18 9.79 4.86 6.83
CA HIS A 18 10.52 5.58 5.80
C HIS A 18 11.44 6.65 6.42
N PRO A 19 12.72 6.76 6.01
CA PRO A 19 13.69 7.68 6.63
C PRO A 19 13.26 9.14 6.67
N ALA A 20 12.44 9.60 5.72
CA ALA A 20 11.90 10.96 5.67
C ALA A 20 10.96 11.27 6.85
N HIS A 21 10.32 10.26 7.45
CA HIS A 21 9.44 10.43 8.60
C HIS A 21 10.21 10.51 9.94
N GLY A 22 11.53 10.40 9.89
CA GLY A 22 12.40 10.47 11.05
C GLY A 22 12.31 9.23 11.94
N ARG A 23 12.88 9.33 13.17
CA ARG A 23 12.82 8.25 14.17
C ARG A 23 11.66 8.40 15.15
N SER A 24 10.64 9.17 14.81
CA SER A 24 9.46 9.28 15.66
C SER A 24 8.75 7.95 15.74
N PRO A 25 8.15 7.61 16.88
CA PRO A 25 7.35 6.38 16.96
C PRO A 25 6.27 6.44 15.90
N VAL A 26 6.31 5.46 15.03
CA VAL A 26 5.46 5.33 13.86
C VAL A 26 4.06 4.91 14.26
N PHE A 27 3.98 4.19 15.37
CA PHE A 27 2.75 3.66 15.92
C PHE A 27 2.81 3.71 17.44
N LEU A 28 1.83 4.38 18.03
CA LEU A 28 1.66 4.44 19.48
C LEU A 28 0.31 3.87 19.86
N THR A 29 0.34 2.95 20.79
CA THR A 29 -0.89 2.43 21.42
C THR A 29 -1.00 2.91 22.84
N GLY A 30 -2.21 3.11 23.31
CA GLY A 30 -2.48 3.41 24.69
C GLY A 30 -3.80 2.81 25.15
N THR A 31 -3.82 2.26 26.33
CA THR A 31 -5.04 1.74 26.95
C THR A 31 -5.75 2.87 27.69
N ARG A 32 -7.01 3.14 27.35
CA ARG A 32 -7.89 4.08 28.06
C ARG A 32 -8.66 3.41 29.18
N MET A 33 -9.04 2.15 28.96
CA MET A 33 -9.70 1.28 29.92
C MET A 33 -9.19 -0.15 29.72
N ASN A 34 -8.95 -0.86 30.81
CA ASN A 34 -8.61 -2.29 30.76
C ASN A 34 -9.71 -3.16 31.36
N HIS A 35 -9.58 -4.46 31.18
CA HIS A 35 -10.57 -5.41 31.67
C HIS A 35 -10.75 -5.36 33.19
N ASP A 36 -9.66 -5.26 33.97
CA ASP A 36 -9.70 -5.23 35.43
C ASP A 36 -10.47 -4.01 35.95
N GLU A 37 -10.27 -2.84 35.34
CA GLU A 37 -10.95 -1.60 35.73
C GLU A 37 -12.45 -1.61 35.40
N THR A 38 -12.84 -2.31 34.34
CA THR A 38 -14.22 -2.30 33.86
C THR A 38 -15.08 -3.44 34.43
N GLU A 39 -14.49 -4.54 34.86
CA GLU A 39 -15.21 -5.66 35.46
C GLU A 39 -16.02 -5.24 36.68
N ASP A 40 -15.42 -4.52 37.62
CA ASP A 40 -16.09 -4.04 38.83
C ASP A 40 -17.21 -3.03 38.50
N THR A 41 -17.04 -2.23 37.45
CA THR A 41 -18.05 -1.28 36.99
C THR A 41 -19.30 -2.01 36.49
N TRP A 42 -19.14 -3.10 35.73
CA TRP A 42 -20.26 -3.89 35.21
C TRP A 42 -20.92 -4.75 36.29
N ARG A 43 -20.14 -5.37 37.18
CA ARG A 43 -20.62 -6.09 38.33
C ARG A 43 -21.46 -5.17 39.24
N GLY A 44 -21.06 -3.93 39.45
CA GLY A 44 -21.83 -2.94 40.18
C GLY A 44 -23.17 -2.56 39.54
N LYS A 45 -23.33 -2.84 38.23
CA LYS A 45 -24.59 -2.69 37.47
C LYS A 45 -25.41 -3.98 37.39
N GLY A 46 -24.98 -5.04 38.06
CA GLY A 46 -25.65 -6.33 38.04
C GLY A 46 -25.39 -7.17 36.79
N VAL A 47 -24.30 -6.87 36.09
CA VAL A 47 -23.85 -7.66 34.93
C VAL A 47 -22.56 -8.38 35.36
N ASP A 48 -22.70 -9.68 35.59
CA ASP A 48 -21.57 -10.55 35.90
C ASP A 48 -20.87 -11.01 34.60
N ASP A 49 -19.63 -11.37 34.68
CA ASP A 49 -18.78 -11.89 33.57
C ASP A 49 -18.65 -10.98 32.35
N MET A 50 -18.75 -9.65 32.54
CA MET A 50 -18.55 -8.66 31.50
C MET A 50 -17.44 -7.69 31.87
N SER A 51 -16.52 -7.49 30.94
CA SER A 51 -15.48 -6.44 31.01
C SER A 51 -15.24 -5.88 29.62
N VAL A 52 -14.73 -4.64 29.56
CA VAL A 52 -14.50 -3.93 28.30
C VAL A 52 -13.08 -3.35 28.32
N MET A 53 -12.39 -3.51 27.21
CA MET A 53 -11.12 -2.82 26.97
C MET A 53 -11.24 -1.91 25.75
N ASN A 54 -10.72 -0.73 25.80
CA ASN A 54 -10.50 0.12 24.66
C ASN A 54 -9.17 0.87 24.76
N GLY A 55 -8.67 1.26 23.62
CA GLY A 55 -7.43 2.01 23.51
C GLY A 55 -7.54 3.15 22.51
N PHE A 56 -6.42 3.75 22.24
CA PHE A 56 -6.21 4.66 21.12
C PHE A 56 -4.99 4.21 20.34
N VAL A 57 -4.94 4.61 19.07
CA VAL A 57 -3.78 4.43 18.21
C VAL A 57 -3.39 5.78 17.63
N LEU A 58 -2.09 6.00 17.45
CA LEU A 58 -1.51 7.12 16.73
C LEU A 58 -0.48 6.56 15.76
N PHE A 59 -0.60 6.87 14.49
CA PHE A 59 0.33 6.48 13.44
C PHE A 59 0.47 7.59 12.41
N ALA A 60 1.55 7.56 11.62
CA ALA A 60 1.67 8.42 10.46
C ALA A 60 0.83 7.86 9.30
N GLU A 61 0.36 8.73 8.41
CA GLU A 61 -0.50 8.38 7.27
C GLU A 61 0.11 7.32 6.35
N HIS A 62 1.44 7.39 6.14
CA HIS A 62 2.23 6.50 5.29
C HIS A 62 2.84 5.30 6.04
N ASN A 63 2.18 4.82 7.10
CA ASN A 63 2.67 3.69 7.87
C ASN A 63 2.09 2.35 7.41
N GLY A 64 2.97 1.37 7.26
CA GLY A 64 2.60 0.03 6.83
C GLY A 64 2.07 0.04 5.41
N THR A 65 1.18 -0.89 5.09
CA THR A 65 0.50 -0.90 3.79
C THR A 65 -0.50 0.25 3.74
N HIS A 66 -0.30 1.18 2.81
CA HIS A 66 -1.10 2.40 2.69
C HIS A 66 -1.34 2.75 1.22
N VAL A 67 -2.23 3.71 1.00
CA VAL A 67 -2.49 4.32 -0.31
C VAL A 67 -2.22 5.81 -0.20
N ASP A 68 -1.47 6.34 -1.17
CA ASP A 68 -1.18 7.76 -1.33
C ASP A 68 -2.22 8.44 -2.18
N ALA A 69 -2.66 9.60 -1.73
CA ALA A 69 -3.55 10.51 -2.45
C ALA A 69 -2.74 11.51 -3.32
N PRO A 70 -3.36 12.09 -4.36
CA PRO A 70 -2.71 13.09 -5.21
C PRO A 70 -2.07 14.25 -4.46
N VAL A 71 -2.68 14.72 -3.36
CA VAL A 71 -2.16 15.83 -2.54
C VAL A 71 -0.80 15.53 -1.92
N HIS A 72 -0.41 14.25 -1.79
CA HIS A 72 0.90 13.88 -1.27
C HIS A 72 2.06 14.54 -2.03
N ILE A 73 1.95 14.64 -3.35
CA ILE A 73 2.97 15.26 -4.22
C ILE A 73 2.49 16.58 -4.80
N HIS A 74 1.20 16.76 -5.01
CA HIS A 74 0.63 17.92 -5.66
C HIS A 74 -0.21 18.75 -4.68
N PRO A 75 0.18 20.01 -4.37
CA PRO A 75 -0.49 20.82 -3.35
C PRO A 75 -1.98 21.09 -3.59
N ASP A 76 -2.42 21.02 -4.84
CA ASP A 76 -3.82 21.22 -5.25
C ASP A 76 -4.48 19.87 -5.62
N GLY A 77 -3.86 18.73 -5.27
CA GLY A 77 -4.40 17.38 -5.45
C GLY A 77 -5.56 17.10 -4.51
N GLU A 78 -6.29 16.03 -4.78
CA GLU A 78 -7.35 15.53 -3.91
C GLU A 78 -6.74 14.91 -2.64
N ASP A 79 -7.37 15.19 -1.50
CA ASP A 79 -7.07 14.54 -0.23
C ASP A 79 -7.57 13.09 -0.23
N ILE A 80 -7.07 12.25 0.69
CA ILE A 80 -7.41 10.81 0.68
C ILE A 80 -8.91 10.53 0.91
N ASP A 81 -9.63 11.39 1.60
CA ASP A 81 -11.06 11.27 1.83
C ASP A 81 -11.92 11.70 0.63
N GLU A 82 -11.32 12.39 -0.35
CA GLU A 82 -11.95 12.80 -1.61
C GLU A 82 -11.73 11.75 -2.73
N VAL A 83 -10.79 10.82 -2.58
CA VAL A 83 -10.48 9.78 -3.58
C VAL A 83 -11.69 8.87 -3.80
N PRO A 84 -12.15 8.67 -5.05
CA PRO A 84 -13.24 7.74 -5.35
C PRO A 84 -12.90 6.30 -4.97
N LEU A 85 -13.85 5.60 -4.32
CA LEU A 85 -13.64 4.21 -3.91
C LEU A 85 -13.38 3.26 -5.09
N GLU A 86 -13.93 3.58 -6.25
CA GLU A 86 -13.77 2.84 -7.49
C GLU A 86 -12.31 2.78 -7.97
N GLU A 87 -11.47 3.73 -7.56
CA GLU A 87 -10.04 3.73 -7.86
C GLU A 87 -9.22 2.84 -6.92
N CYS A 88 -9.79 2.49 -5.78
CA CYS A 88 -9.20 1.63 -4.76
C CYS A 88 -9.76 0.20 -4.77
N TYR A 89 -10.70 -0.09 -5.69
CA TYR A 89 -11.40 -1.37 -5.77
C TYR A 89 -11.74 -1.72 -7.21
N GLY A 90 -11.27 -2.85 -7.69
CA GLY A 90 -11.61 -3.29 -9.05
C GLY A 90 -10.75 -4.41 -9.59
N SER A 91 -10.74 -4.55 -10.91
CA SER A 91 -9.86 -5.49 -11.62
C SER A 91 -8.40 -5.18 -11.34
N ALA A 92 -7.62 -6.22 -11.15
CA ALA A 92 -6.19 -6.10 -10.89
C ALA A 92 -5.39 -7.19 -11.61
N VAL A 93 -4.15 -6.87 -11.91
CA VAL A 93 -3.13 -7.83 -12.35
C VAL A 93 -1.88 -7.70 -11.48
N TRP A 94 -1.14 -8.79 -11.32
CA TRP A 94 0.18 -8.69 -10.73
C TRP A 94 1.27 -9.16 -11.68
N LEU A 95 2.41 -8.48 -11.64
CA LEU A 95 3.57 -8.68 -12.49
C LEU A 95 4.75 -9.15 -11.64
N ASP A 96 5.38 -10.24 -12.06
CA ASP A 96 6.57 -10.77 -11.40
C ASP A 96 7.82 -10.02 -11.87
N LEU A 97 8.41 -9.26 -10.95
CA LEU A 97 9.62 -8.46 -11.10
C LEU A 97 10.67 -8.86 -10.05
N SER A 98 10.56 -10.09 -9.51
CA SER A 98 11.41 -10.60 -8.42
C SER A 98 12.90 -10.75 -8.79
N GLU A 99 13.23 -10.68 -10.09
CA GLU A 99 14.61 -10.64 -10.57
C GLU A 99 15.27 -9.26 -10.42
N ALA A 100 14.48 -8.19 -10.11
CA ALA A 100 15.02 -6.85 -9.90
C ALA A 100 15.96 -6.81 -8.70
N GLY A 101 17.19 -6.38 -8.93
CA GLY A 101 18.23 -6.29 -7.90
C GLY A 101 18.13 -5.02 -7.04
N PRO A 102 19.01 -4.91 -6.02
CA PRO A 102 19.07 -3.73 -5.16
C PRO A 102 19.23 -2.44 -5.97
N ARG A 103 18.37 -1.45 -5.69
CA ARG A 103 18.35 -0.13 -6.36
C ARG A 103 18.22 -0.19 -7.87
N GLU A 104 17.70 -1.28 -8.39
CA GLU A 104 17.46 -1.41 -9.83
C GLU A 104 16.21 -0.63 -10.23
N ALA A 105 16.31 0.08 -11.34
CA ALA A 105 15.19 0.80 -11.94
C ALA A 105 14.39 -0.14 -12.85
N ILE A 106 13.10 -0.28 -12.57
CA ILE A 106 12.17 -1.08 -13.36
C ILE A 106 11.69 -0.23 -14.55
N ASP A 107 12.19 -0.58 -15.73
CA ASP A 107 11.90 0.09 -17.00
C ASP A 107 10.73 -0.58 -17.76
N PRO A 108 10.19 0.07 -18.83
CA PRO A 108 9.10 -0.49 -19.65
C PRO A 108 9.34 -1.89 -20.17
N ASP A 109 10.58 -2.19 -20.58
CA ASP A 109 10.92 -3.52 -21.12
C ASP A 109 10.73 -4.64 -20.07
N ALA A 110 11.01 -4.36 -18.80
CA ALA A 110 10.79 -5.30 -17.71
C ALA A 110 9.28 -5.51 -17.45
N LEU A 111 8.50 -4.44 -17.49
CA LEU A 111 7.03 -4.50 -17.34
C LEU A 111 6.38 -5.27 -18.49
N ASP A 112 6.77 -5.00 -19.73
CA ASP A 112 6.28 -5.73 -20.92
C ASP A 112 6.64 -7.23 -20.85
N ALA A 113 7.86 -7.55 -20.42
CA ALA A 113 8.31 -8.93 -20.26
C ALA A 113 7.51 -9.66 -19.18
N ALA A 114 7.28 -9.01 -18.01
CA ALA A 114 6.52 -9.58 -16.91
C ALA A 114 5.04 -9.80 -17.29
N ALA A 115 4.38 -8.83 -17.96
CA ALA A 115 3.02 -8.96 -18.44
C ALA A 115 2.89 -10.11 -19.47
N THR A 116 3.87 -10.23 -20.38
CA THR A 116 3.92 -11.33 -21.36
C THR A 116 4.08 -12.69 -20.66
N ALA A 117 4.98 -12.78 -19.67
CA ALA A 117 5.22 -14.02 -18.93
C ALA A 117 3.98 -14.44 -18.10
N ALA A 118 3.28 -13.48 -17.51
CA ALA A 118 2.03 -13.69 -16.80
C ALA A 118 0.85 -14.04 -17.72
N GLY A 119 0.98 -13.77 -19.03
CA GLY A 119 -0.10 -13.95 -19.99
C GLY A 119 -1.28 -12.99 -19.77
N VAL A 120 -1.01 -11.79 -19.25
CA VAL A 120 -2.01 -10.74 -18.99
C VAL A 120 -1.77 -9.52 -19.86
N GLU A 121 -2.84 -8.80 -20.14
CA GLU A 121 -2.82 -7.47 -20.71
C GLU A 121 -3.20 -6.48 -19.58
N VAL A 122 -2.46 -5.38 -19.45
CA VAL A 122 -2.81 -4.29 -18.52
C VAL A 122 -3.84 -3.42 -19.21
N GLU A 123 -5.04 -3.40 -18.65
CA GLU A 123 -6.19 -2.68 -19.20
C GLU A 123 -6.43 -1.35 -18.44
N ALA A 124 -7.11 -0.41 -19.10
CA ALA A 124 -7.49 0.84 -18.46
C ALA A 124 -8.41 0.58 -17.26
N GLY A 125 -8.11 1.23 -16.13
CA GLY A 125 -8.81 1.04 -14.86
C GLY A 125 -8.30 -0.13 -14.02
N ASP A 126 -7.34 -0.92 -14.51
CA ASP A 126 -6.73 -1.97 -13.68
C ASP A 126 -5.93 -1.36 -12.52
N THR A 127 -5.87 -2.12 -11.43
CA THR A 127 -4.77 -2.03 -10.45
C THR A 127 -3.64 -2.92 -10.92
N VAL A 128 -2.40 -2.43 -10.88
CA VAL A 128 -1.20 -3.23 -11.20
C VAL A 128 -0.34 -3.41 -9.97
N LEU A 129 -0.19 -4.66 -9.50
CA LEU A 129 0.69 -4.99 -8.40
C LEU A 129 2.07 -5.45 -8.91
N LEU A 130 3.12 -4.82 -8.42
CA LEU A 130 4.51 -5.10 -8.77
C LEU A 130 5.13 -5.96 -7.66
N HIS A 131 5.39 -7.23 -7.99
CA HIS A 131 6.03 -8.17 -7.07
C HIS A 131 7.54 -8.17 -7.30
N THR A 132 8.28 -7.58 -6.38
CA THR A 132 9.75 -7.54 -6.41
C THR A 132 10.39 -8.54 -5.46
N ASP A 133 9.59 -9.26 -4.65
CA ASP A 133 10.04 -10.13 -3.55
C ASP A 133 10.87 -9.36 -2.50
N TRP A 134 10.78 -8.02 -2.46
CA TRP A 134 11.56 -7.21 -1.56
C TRP A 134 11.02 -7.23 -0.13
N ASP A 135 9.75 -7.51 0.04
CA ASP A 135 9.08 -7.66 1.32
C ASP A 135 9.67 -8.81 2.18
N ARG A 136 10.43 -9.73 1.59
CA ARG A 136 11.19 -10.78 2.31
C ARG A 136 12.20 -10.20 3.32
N HIS A 137 12.69 -8.97 3.11
CA HIS A 137 13.65 -8.31 3.99
C HIS A 137 13.00 -7.72 5.26
N LEU A 138 11.70 -7.42 5.22
CA LEU A 138 11.00 -6.70 6.28
C LEU A 138 11.11 -7.33 7.68
N PRO A 139 11.02 -8.67 7.85
CA PRO A 139 11.07 -9.27 9.17
C PRO A 139 12.41 -9.09 9.90
N ASP A 140 13.52 -9.17 9.15
CA ASP A 140 14.83 -9.37 9.73
C ASP A 140 15.86 -8.29 9.35
N ASP A 141 15.62 -7.52 8.28
CA ASP A 141 16.58 -6.55 7.72
C ASP A 141 15.86 -5.30 7.18
N GLN A 142 15.36 -4.50 8.12
CA GLN A 142 14.62 -3.28 7.78
C GLN A 142 15.48 -2.21 7.09
N ASP A 143 16.78 -2.17 7.38
CA ASP A 143 17.69 -1.23 6.72
C ASP A 143 17.81 -1.55 5.23
N THR A 144 18.06 -2.82 4.87
CA THR A 144 18.04 -3.25 3.46
C THR A 144 16.66 -3.00 2.83
N TYR A 145 15.57 -3.30 3.55
CA TYR A 145 14.22 -3.06 3.05
C TYR A 145 13.98 -1.61 2.63
N LEU A 146 14.43 -0.66 3.44
CA LEU A 146 14.19 0.77 3.22
C LEU A 146 15.22 1.42 2.29
N ASP A 147 16.48 1.00 2.34
CA ASP A 147 17.57 1.75 1.73
C ASP A 147 18.05 1.18 0.39
N ASP A 148 17.69 -0.07 0.06
CA ASP A 148 18.23 -0.74 -1.12
C ASP A 148 17.17 -1.29 -2.09
N HIS A 149 15.87 -1.05 -1.88
CA HIS A 149 14.81 -1.61 -2.72
C HIS A 149 14.88 -1.14 -4.19
N PRO A 150 14.49 -2.00 -5.14
CA PRO A 150 14.21 -1.59 -6.51
C PRO A 150 12.96 -0.69 -6.53
N GLY A 151 12.69 -0.07 -7.67
CA GLY A 151 11.49 0.72 -7.87
C GLY A 151 11.34 1.13 -9.33
N LEU A 152 10.27 1.81 -9.66
CA LEU A 152 10.03 2.24 -11.03
C LEU A 152 11.00 3.36 -11.45
N SER A 153 11.44 3.28 -12.70
CA SER A 153 11.99 4.45 -13.40
C SER A 153 10.84 5.40 -13.78
N GLU A 154 11.18 6.65 -14.13
CA GLU A 154 10.20 7.60 -14.69
C GLU A 154 9.51 7.01 -15.94
N ALA A 155 10.27 6.34 -16.81
CA ALA A 155 9.74 5.71 -18.01
C ALA A 155 8.82 4.51 -17.69
N GLY A 156 9.17 3.71 -16.66
CA GLY A 156 8.33 2.61 -16.18
C GLY A 156 7.00 3.12 -15.59
N ALA A 157 7.07 4.19 -14.79
CA ALA A 157 5.87 4.84 -14.28
C ALA A 157 5.00 5.41 -15.41
N GLN A 158 5.61 6.06 -16.40
CA GLN A 158 4.91 6.59 -17.57
C GLN A 158 4.23 5.48 -18.39
N TRP A 159 4.88 4.31 -18.51
CA TRP A 159 4.31 3.15 -19.19
C TRP A 159 2.99 2.68 -18.56
N LEU A 160 2.91 2.66 -17.23
CA LEU A 160 1.70 2.34 -16.48
C LEU A 160 0.64 3.46 -16.61
N HIS A 161 1.05 4.69 -16.42
CA HIS A 161 0.17 5.86 -16.50
C HIS A 161 -0.49 6.01 -17.89
N ASP A 162 0.26 5.76 -18.97
CA ASP A 162 -0.27 5.84 -20.35
C ASP A 162 -1.30 4.76 -20.66
N ARG A 163 -1.37 3.71 -19.83
CA ARG A 163 -2.38 2.65 -19.90
C ARG A 163 -3.63 2.93 -19.08
N ASP A 164 -3.74 4.12 -18.51
CA ASP A 164 -4.87 4.52 -17.67
C ASP A 164 -5.09 3.60 -16.45
N VAL A 165 -3.99 3.16 -15.82
CA VAL A 165 -4.02 2.34 -14.60
C VAL A 165 -4.56 3.19 -13.44
N SER A 166 -5.52 2.64 -12.67
CA SER A 166 -6.12 3.36 -11.53
C SER A 166 -5.21 3.40 -10.32
N LEU A 167 -4.52 2.29 -10.03
CA LEU A 167 -3.64 2.16 -8.89
C LEU A 167 -2.42 1.30 -9.22
N VAL A 168 -1.26 1.69 -8.74
CA VAL A 168 -0.04 0.87 -8.77
C VAL A 168 0.33 0.48 -7.35
N GLY A 169 0.46 -0.83 -7.09
CA GLY A 169 0.89 -1.36 -5.80
C GLY A 169 2.28 -1.99 -5.88
N ILE A 170 3.09 -1.88 -4.82
CA ILE A 170 4.43 -2.48 -4.75
C ILE A 170 4.70 -3.07 -3.36
N ASP A 171 5.53 -4.11 -3.30
CA ASP A 171 5.99 -4.76 -2.06
C ASP A 171 7.26 -4.14 -1.46
N CYS A 172 7.61 -2.94 -1.90
CA CYS A 172 8.68 -2.10 -1.35
C CYS A 172 8.14 -0.99 -0.44
N GLY A 173 9.04 -0.35 0.30
CA GLY A 173 8.74 0.82 1.13
C GLY A 173 8.49 2.11 0.36
N ASN A 174 8.72 2.10 -0.95
CA ASN A 174 8.50 3.22 -1.86
C ASN A 174 8.41 2.71 -3.31
N VAL A 175 7.57 3.34 -4.14
CA VAL A 175 7.41 2.99 -5.56
C VAL A 175 8.58 3.47 -6.41
N ASP A 176 9.27 4.53 -5.99
CA ASP A 176 10.53 4.99 -6.61
C ASP A 176 11.70 4.12 -6.18
N VAL A 177 12.79 4.15 -6.94
CA VAL A 177 14.03 3.47 -6.58
C VAL A 177 14.61 4.02 -5.28
N ALA A 178 15.09 3.17 -4.38
CA ALA A 178 15.71 3.59 -3.13
C ALA A 178 16.79 4.63 -3.35
N GLY A 179 16.71 5.75 -2.60
CA GLY A 179 17.62 6.89 -2.70
C GLY A 179 17.30 7.86 -3.85
N ALA A 180 16.23 7.69 -4.59
CA ALA A 180 15.75 8.67 -5.56
C ALA A 180 15.44 10.01 -4.86
N THR A 181 16.04 11.11 -5.33
CA THR A 181 15.91 12.43 -4.70
C THR A 181 14.76 13.26 -5.25
N SER A 182 14.21 12.87 -6.39
CA SER A 182 13.15 13.59 -7.09
C SER A 182 11.81 12.88 -7.15
N LEU A 183 11.73 11.65 -6.65
CA LEU A 183 10.52 10.80 -6.66
C LEU A 183 9.84 10.78 -8.05
N PRO A 184 10.55 10.34 -9.11
CA PRO A 184 10.04 10.45 -10.47
C PRO A 184 8.78 9.64 -10.74
N ALA A 185 8.62 8.46 -10.14
CA ALA A 185 7.41 7.64 -10.29
C ALA A 185 6.20 8.30 -9.60
N HIS A 186 6.36 8.78 -8.36
CA HIS A 186 5.32 9.55 -7.69
C HIS A 186 4.90 10.78 -8.50
N GLN A 187 5.86 11.51 -9.09
CA GLN A 187 5.55 12.69 -9.90
C GLN A 187 4.73 12.33 -11.14
N VAL A 188 4.97 11.19 -11.76
CA VAL A 188 4.17 10.70 -12.90
C VAL A 188 2.76 10.35 -12.45
N PHE A 189 2.61 9.62 -11.34
CA PHE A 189 1.34 9.06 -10.93
C PHE A 189 0.42 10.07 -10.26
N LEU A 190 0.93 10.82 -9.30
CA LEU A 190 0.13 11.73 -8.47
C LEU A 190 0.13 13.17 -9.01
N ARG A 191 0.82 13.40 -10.13
CA ARG A 191 0.94 14.70 -10.76
C ARG A 191 -0.29 15.04 -11.59
N ARG A 192 -0.77 16.25 -11.40
CA ARG A 192 -2.00 16.78 -11.99
C ARG A 192 -1.75 17.72 -13.17
N ASP A 193 -1.03 17.28 -14.20
CA ASP A 193 -1.00 18.05 -15.45
C ASP A 193 -2.29 17.86 -16.25
N VAL A 194 -3.05 16.82 -15.94
CA VAL A 194 -4.38 16.54 -16.49
C VAL A 194 -5.33 16.33 -15.31
N PRO A 195 -6.21 17.28 -14.98
CA PRO A 195 -7.04 17.25 -13.77
C PRO A 195 -7.99 16.04 -13.62
N GLU A 196 -8.06 15.19 -14.61
CA GLU A 196 -9.01 14.08 -14.69
C GLU A 196 -8.30 12.71 -14.70
N LYS A 197 -6.98 12.68 -14.51
CA LYS A 197 -6.20 11.44 -14.64
C LYS A 197 -5.01 11.41 -13.70
N HIS A 198 -5.16 10.78 -12.56
CA HIS A 198 -4.07 10.38 -11.69
C HIS A 198 -4.06 8.85 -11.55
N THR A 199 -2.95 8.31 -11.08
CA THR A 199 -2.80 6.91 -10.70
C THR A 199 -2.45 6.87 -9.24
N LEU A 200 -3.23 6.20 -8.40
CA LEU A 200 -2.93 6.06 -6.98
C LEU A 200 -1.71 5.16 -6.77
N VAL A 201 -1.05 5.32 -5.62
CA VAL A 201 0.10 4.50 -5.25
C VAL A 201 -0.21 3.74 -3.96
N ALA A 202 0.01 2.42 -3.95
CA ALA A 202 -0.06 1.59 -2.75
C ALA A 202 1.31 1.00 -2.44
N GLU A 203 1.82 1.23 -1.24
CA GLU A 203 3.16 0.82 -0.82
C GLU A 203 3.14 -0.16 0.33
N ASN A 204 4.26 -0.85 0.55
CA ASN A 204 4.42 -1.83 1.61
C ASN A 204 3.42 -3.00 1.52
N LEU A 205 3.06 -3.44 0.32
CA LEU A 205 2.29 -4.67 0.13
C LEU A 205 3.11 -5.90 0.56
N ARG A 206 2.44 -7.01 0.87
CA ARG A 206 3.08 -8.23 1.38
C ARG A 206 2.56 -9.48 0.70
N GLY A 207 3.49 -10.33 0.24
CA GLY A 207 3.15 -11.66 -0.27
C GLY A 207 2.26 -11.62 -1.51
N ILE A 208 2.58 -10.76 -2.48
CA ILE A 208 1.90 -10.69 -3.77
C ILE A 208 1.99 -12.03 -4.50
N ASP A 209 3.10 -12.75 -4.36
CA ASP A 209 3.35 -14.09 -4.91
C ASP A 209 2.36 -15.18 -4.44
N ARG A 210 1.64 -14.93 -3.34
CA ARG A 210 0.63 -15.85 -2.80
C ARG A 210 -0.69 -15.79 -3.56
N ILE A 211 -0.87 -14.81 -4.45
CA ILE A 211 -2.09 -14.68 -5.25
C ILE A 211 -2.07 -15.77 -6.32
N PRO A 212 -3.05 -16.71 -6.34
CA PRO A 212 -3.00 -17.88 -7.22
C PRO A 212 -3.28 -17.58 -8.69
N ALA A 213 -3.72 -16.36 -9.02
CA ALA A 213 -4.07 -15.95 -10.37
C ALA A 213 -3.45 -14.58 -10.71
N HIS A 214 -2.99 -14.39 -11.94
CA HIS A 214 -2.43 -13.11 -12.35
C HIS A 214 -3.49 -12.03 -12.62
N ARG A 215 -4.77 -12.37 -12.76
CA ARG A 215 -5.90 -11.44 -12.82
C ARG A 215 -6.90 -11.80 -11.73
N PHE A 216 -7.35 -10.81 -10.97
CA PHE A 216 -8.20 -10.98 -9.79
C PHE A 216 -8.93 -9.66 -9.48
N THR A 217 -9.71 -9.60 -8.41
CA THR A 217 -10.24 -8.36 -7.87
C THR A 217 -9.36 -7.89 -6.70
N PHE A 218 -8.99 -6.62 -6.68
CA PHE A 218 -8.21 -6.00 -5.60
C PHE A 218 -9.04 -5.00 -4.81
N SER A 219 -8.75 -4.89 -3.52
CA SER A 219 -9.33 -3.90 -2.62
C SER A 219 -8.25 -3.31 -1.72
N ALA A 220 -8.09 -1.99 -1.76
CA ALA A 220 -7.23 -1.21 -0.86
C ALA A 220 -7.93 0.10 -0.47
N THR A 221 -9.20 0.01 -0.08
CA THR A 221 -10.00 1.19 0.25
C THR A 221 -9.49 1.89 1.51
N PRO A 222 -9.13 3.19 1.44
CA PRO A 222 -8.59 3.96 2.55
C PRO A 222 -9.66 4.33 3.58
N LEU A 223 -9.21 4.70 4.78
CA LEU A 223 -10.06 5.42 5.72
C LEU A 223 -10.26 6.86 5.20
N PRO A 224 -11.47 7.43 5.32
CA PRO A 224 -11.72 8.82 4.94
C PRO A 224 -11.16 9.78 6.00
N LEU A 225 -9.87 10.01 5.95
CA LEU A 225 -9.15 10.91 6.86
C LEU A 225 -9.12 12.31 6.24
N GLU A 226 -10.00 13.21 6.70
CA GLU A 226 -10.17 14.57 6.16
C GLU A 226 -8.82 15.32 6.12
N GLY A 227 -8.42 15.73 4.92
CA GLY A 227 -7.21 16.50 4.68
C GLY A 227 -5.90 15.70 4.78
N ALA A 228 -5.95 14.38 4.83
CA ALA A 228 -4.76 13.55 4.91
C ALA A 228 -4.18 13.24 3.51
N THR A 229 -2.86 13.03 3.47
CA THR A 229 -2.11 12.79 2.23
C THR A 229 -2.05 11.31 1.83
N ALA A 230 -2.39 10.43 2.76
CA ALA A 230 -2.44 8.98 2.60
C ALA A 230 -3.30 8.34 3.70
N SER A 231 -3.58 7.06 3.57
CA SER A 231 -4.19 6.27 4.63
C SER A 231 -3.69 4.85 4.64
N PRO A 232 -3.35 4.27 5.80
CA PRO A 232 -3.20 2.84 5.95
C PRO A 232 -4.47 2.10 5.52
N VAL A 233 -4.28 0.96 4.86
CA VAL A 233 -5.36 0.14 4.32
C VAL A 233 -5.22 -1.33 4.72
N ARG A 234 -6.32 -2.08 4.62
CA ARG A 234 -6.25 -3.54 4.54
C ARG A 234 -6.31 -3.95 3.08
N ALA A 235 -5.14 -4.15 2.47
CA ALA A 235 -5.03 -4.57 1.08
C ALA A 235 -5.37 -6.06 0.94
N VAL A 236 -6.30 -6.39 0.02
CA VAL A 236 -6.79 -7.76 -0.15
C VAL A 236 -6.93 -8.08 -1.63
N ALA A 237 -6.35 -9.20 -2.07
CA ALA A 237 -6.72 -9.82 -3.33
C ALA A 237 -7.89 -10.78 -3.11
N ILE A 238 -8.88 -10.69 -3.98
CA ILE A 238 -10.11 -11.47 -3.97
C ILE A 238 -10.11 -12.33 -5.23
N VAL A 239 -9.95 -13.63 -5.06
CA VAL A 239 -9.89 -14.60 -6.15
C VAL A 239 -11.15 -15.45 -6.13
N GLU A 240 -11.87 -15.48 -7.25
CA GLU A 240 -13.07 -16.31 -7.43
C GLU A 240 -12.69 -17.54 -8.23
N ASP A 241 -13.18 -18.71 -7.79
CA ASP A 241 -13.09 -19.92 -8.60
C ASP A 241 -14.04 -19.76 -9.81
N ASP A 242 -13.57 -20.11 -11.00
CA ASP A 242 -14.37 -20.20 -12.24
C ASP A 242 -15.53 -21.24 -12.14
#